data_755ba23b1b6df5e23e7e0cfd8e44a170
#
_entry.id   755ba23b1b6df5e23e7e0cfd8e44a170
#
_cell.length_a   1.000
_cell.length_b   1.000
_cell.length_c   1.000
_cell.angle_alpha   90.00
_cell.angle_beta   90.00
_cell.angle_gamma   90.00
#
_symmetry.space_group_name_H-M   'P 1'
#
loop_
_entity.id
_entity.type
_entity.pdbx_description
1 polymer ?
#
loop_
_entity_poly.entity_id
_entity_poly.type
_entity_poly.pdbx_seq_one_letter_code
_entity_poly.pdbx_strand_id
1 'polypeptide(L)'
;MLYKDAANGKSNQQNLGTIKSSNLCTEIIEYTSPDEVAVCNLGSISLGKFVKEDRTFDYENLQKITKIITKNLNKVIDLNYYPVKEARKSNMRHRPIGIGVQV
;
A
#
# COMPACT_ATOMS: atom_id res chain seq x y z
N MET A 1 17.73 5.68 11.72
CA MET A 1 16.99 6.83 12.30
C MET A 1 15.95 7.28 11.29
N LEU A 2 14.71 7.51 11.72
CA LEU A 2 13.62 7.96 10.85
C LEU A 2 13.32 9.44 11.10
N TYR A 3 13.44 10.25 10.06
CA TYR A 3 13.08 11.67 10.09
C TYR A 3 11.66 11.84 9.56
N LYS A 4 10.73 12.24 10.43
CA LYS A 4 9.29 12.24 10.14
C LYS A 4 8.77 13.53 9.52
N ASP A 5 9.53 14.61 9.53
CA ASP A 5 9.07 15.93 9.03
C ASP A 5 8.70 15.87 7.55
N ALA A 6 9.56 15.27 6.73
CA ALA A 6 9.27 15.09 5.31
C ALA A 6 8.07 14.17 5.08
N ALA A 7 7.95 13.08 5.86
CA ALA A 7 6.80 12.17 5.79
C ALA A 7 5.49 12.88 6.16
N ASN A 8 5.47 13.66 7.24
CA ASN A 8 4.31 14.45 7.64
C ASN A 8 3.97 15.60 6.66
N GLY A 9 4.98 16.11 5.93
CA GLY A 9 4.77 17.13 4.91
C GLY A 9 4.24 16.62 3.58
N LYS A 10 4.44 15.31 3.26
CA LYS A 10 4.11 14.75 1.93
C LYS A 10 3.18 13.54 1.95
N SER A 11 2.91 12.92 3.10
CA SER A 11 2.02 11.76 3.16
C SER A 11 0.62 12.10 2.65
N ASN A 12 0.00 11.18 1.92
CA ASN A 12 -1.40 11.28 1.55
C ASN A 12 -2.37 11.14 2.74
N GLN A 13 -1.86 10.81 3.93
CA GLN A 13 -2.62 10.74 5.18
C GLN A 13 -2.28 11.86 6.17
N GLN A 14 -1.49 12.85 5.77
CA GLN A 14 -1.13 13.97 6.65
C GLN A 14 -2.32 14.76 7.19
N ASN A 15 -3.45 14.75 6.47
CA ASN A 15 -4.69 15.40 6.88
C ASN A 15 -5.43 14.68 8.02
N LEU A 16 -5.05 13.45 8.35
CA LEU A 16 -5.66 12.67 9.44
C LEU A 16 -5.06 12.99 10.80
N GLY A 17 -3.81 13.43 10.83
CA GLY A 17 -3.05 13.74 12.03
C GLY A 17 -1.55 13.51 11.83
N THR A 18 -0.80 13.57 12.91
CA THR A 18 0.65 13.38 12.89
C THR A 18 1.01 11.92 12.70
N ILE A 19 1.81 11.62 11.67
CA ILE A 19 2.41 10.30 11.44
C ILE A 19 3.57 10.12 12.43
N LYS A 20 3.49 9.07 13.23
CA LYS A 20 4.39 8.85 14.38
C LYS A 20 5.52 7.88 14.07
N SER A 21 5.30 6.93 13.16
CA SER A 21 6.25 5.86 12.88
C SER A 21 6.05 5.29 11.47
N SER A 22 6.86 4.32 11.15
CA SER A 22 6.79 3.48 9.96
C SER A 22 6.90 2.02 10.39
N ASN A 23 6.67 1.08 9.46
CA ASN A 23 6.97 -0.33 9.66
C ASN A 23 8.48 -0.59 9.70
N LEU A 24 8.88 -1.85 9.92
CA LEU A 24 10.29 -2.25 10.05
C LEU A 24 11.15 -1.85 8.84
N CYS A 25 10.66 -2.09 7.63
CA CYS A 25 11.39 -1.82 6.38
C CYS A 25 11.29 -0.35 5.91
N THR A 26 10.50 0.46 6.59
CA THR A 26 10.35 1.92 6.36
C THR A 26 9.62 2.30 5.06
N GLU A 27 9.10 1.33 4.30
CA GLU A 27 8.37 1.59 3.05
C GLU A 27 6.94 2.13 3.26
N ILE A 28 6.40 1.97 4.47
CA ILE A 28 5.02 2.33 4.78
C ILE A 28 4.98 3.51 5.76
N ILE A 29 4.32 4.57 5.34
CA ILE A 29 4.13 5.79 6.12
C ILE A 29 2.63 6.07 6.23
N GLU A 30 2.01 5.53 7.28
CA GLU A 30 0.57 5.64 7.52
C GLU A 30 0.26 6.24 8.89
N TYR A 31 -0.94 6.84 9.00
CA TYR A 31 -1.46 7.37 10.24
C TYR A 31 -1.85 6.26 11.20
N THR A 32 -1.47 6.41 12.46
CA THR A 32 -1.91 5.55 13.58
C THR A 32 -2.27 6.39 14.79
N SER A 33 -3.20 5.91 15.58
CA SER A 33 -3.68 6.55 16.82
C SER A 33 -4.02 5.47 17.86
N PRO A 34 -4.37 5.84 19.11
CA PRO A 34 -4.76 4.86 20.11
C PRO A 34 -5.92 3.94 19.71
N ASP A 35 -6.78 4.39 18.80
CA ASP A 35 -7.97 3.66 18.34
C ASP A 35 -7.93 3.29 16.85
N GLU A 36 -6.82 3.54 16.16
CA GLU A 36 -6.58 3.16 14.76
C GLU A 36 -5.14 2.66 14.58
N VAL A 37 -4.98 1.37 14.34
CA VAL A 37 -3.68 0.76 14.02
C VAL A 37 -3.57 0.62 12.51
N ALA A 38 -2.58 1.28 11.91
CA ALA A 38 -2.34 1.22 10.47
C ALA A 38 -2.07 -0.21 10.00
N VAL A 39 -2.67 -0.56 8.88
CA VAL A 39 -2.50 -1.86 8.21
C VAL A 39 -2.13 -1.62 6.76
N CYS A 40 -1.23 -2.44 6.27
CA CYS A 40 -0.66 -2.34 4.95
C CYS A 40 -1.14 -3.49 4.06
N ASN A 41 -1.69 -3.20 2.90
CA ASN A 41 -2.15 -4.18 1.92
C ASN A 41 -1.26 -4.07 0.68
N LEU A 42 -0.32 -4.99 0.55
CA LEU A 42 0.77 -4.89 -0.42
C LEU A 42 0.70 -5.94 -1.53
N GLY A 43 1.15 -5.53 -2.71
CA GLY A 43 1.44 -6.40 -3.83
C GLY A 43 2.60 -5.87 -4.65
N SER A 44 3.23 -6.74 -5.45
CA SER A 44 4.32 -6.35 -6.35
C SER A 44 4.12 -6.97 -7.72
N ILE A 45 4.52 -6.24 -8.77
CA ILE A 45 4.44 -6.66 -10.17
C ILE A 45 5.86 -6.86 -10.70
N SER A 46 6.15 -8.04 -11.25
CA SER A 46 7.42 -8.30 -11.95
C SER A 46 7.36 -7.71 -13.36
N LEU A 47 8.08 -6.62 -13.59
CA LEU A 47 8.09 -5.91 -14.88
C LEU A 47 8.71 -6.72 -16.01
N GLY A 48 9.67 -7.60 -15.70
CA GLY A 48 10.30 -8.47 -16.71
C GLY A 48 9.31 -9.37 -17.47
N LYS A 49 8.14 -9.67 -16.86
CA LYS A 49 7.09 -10.46 -17.51
C LYS A 49 6.31 -9.71 -18.61
N PHE A 50 6.50 -8.41 -18.71
CA PHE A 50 5.86 -7.56 -19.72
C PHE A 50 6.80 -7.16 -20.86
N VAL A 51 8.01 -7.67 -20.87
CA VAL A 51 8.95 -7.52 -21.99
C VAL A 51 8.65 -8.62 -22.99
N LYS A 52 8.32 -8.22 -24.23
CA LYS A 52 8.05 -9.13 -25.35
C LYS A 52 9.34 -9.65 -25.98
N GLU A 53 9.24 -10.68 -26.81
CA GLU A 53 10.39 -11.27 -27.52
C GLU A 53 11.11 -10.26 -28.43
N ASP A 54 10.37 -9.32 -29.01
CA ASP A 54 10.89 -8.21 -29.81
C ASP A 54 11.54 -7.07 -29.00
N ARG A 55 11.68 -7.26 -27.66
CA ARG A 55 12.21 -6.29 -26.70
C ARG A 55 11.33 -5.03 -26.53
N THR A 56 10.11 -5.02 -27.02
CA THR A 56 9.13 -3.99 -26.68
C THR A 56 8.42 -4.29 -25.35
N PHE A 57 7.81 -3.28 -24.75
CA PHE A 57 7.13 -3.42 -23.45
C PHE A 57 5.61 -3.44 -23.62
N ASP A 58 4.95 -4.40 -22.96
CA ASP A 58 3.50 -4.61 -23.03
C ASP A 58 2.75 -3.75 -22.00
N TYR A 59 2.58 -2.48 -22.30
CA TYR A 59 1.86 -1.54 -21.44
C TYR A 59 0.38 -1.89 -21.26
N GLU A 60 -0.27 -2.46 -22.28
CA GLU A 60 -1.68 -2.87 -22.18
C GLU A 60 -1.90 -3.96 -21.15
N ASN A 61 -1.05 -4.99 -21.19
CA ASN A 61 -1.13 -6.09 -20.23
C ASN A 61 -0.75 -5.62 -18.82
N LEU A 62 0.26 -4.76 -18.67
CA LEU A 62 0.60 -4.14 -17.40
C LEU A 62 -0.60 -3.39 -16.81
N GLN A 63 -1.32 -2.60 -17.62
CA GLN A 63 -2.52 -1.88 -17.18
C GLN A 63 -3.62 -2.85 -16.72
N LYS A 64 -3.87 -3.94 -17.46
CA LYS A 64 -4.87 -4.95 -17.09
C LYS A 64 -4.53 -5.62 -15.75
N ILE A 65 -3.29 -6.06 -15.60
CA ILE A 65 -2.82 -6.73 -14.38
C ILE A 65 -2.86 -5.78 -13.18
N THR A 66 -2.45 -4.53 -13.35
CA THR A 66 -2.53 -3.52 -12.29
C THR A 66 -3.96 -3.31 -11.80
N LYS A 67 -4.94 -3.25 -12.71
CA LYS A 67 -6.36 -3.16 -12.36
C LYS A 67 -6.85 -4.38 -11.57
N ILE A 68 -6.41 -5.57 -11.96
CA ILE A 68 -6.77 -6.82 -11.27
C ILE A 68 -6.19 -6.84 -9.86
N ILE A 69 -4.90 -6.53 -9.70
CA ILE A 69 -4.23 -6.50 -8.41
C ILE A 69 -4.89 -5.48 -7.48
N THR A 70 -5.19 -4.29 -7.98
CA THR A 70 -5.88 -3.24 -7.21
C THR A 70 -7.24 -3.73 -6.69
N LYS A 71 -8.04 -4.37 -7.55
CA LYS A 71 -9.32 -4.95 -7.15
C LYS A 71 -9.16 -6.06 -6.12
N ASN A 72 -8.16 -6.91 -6.29
CA ASN A 72 -7.90 -8.02 -5.39
C ASN A 72 -7.45 -7.52 -4.00
N LEU A 73 -6.52 -6.57 -3.94
CA LEU A 73 -6.08 -5.97 -2.68
C LEU A 73 -7.24 -5.26 -1.96
N ASN A 74 -8.11 -4.59 -2.71
CA ASN A 74 -9.31 -3.97 -2.14
C ASN A 74 -10.26 -5.02 -1.53
N LYS A 75 -10.42 -6.19 -2.16
CA LYS A 75 -11.21 -7.31 -1.59
C LYS A 75 -10.54 -7.94 -0.37
N VAL A 76 -9.20 -8.04 -0.37
CA VAL A 76 -8.45 -8.54 0.79
C VAL A 76 -8.78 -7.74 2.04
N ILE A 77 -8.91 -6.42 1.92
CA ILE A 77 -9.30 -5.55 3.06
C ILE A 77 -10.62 -6.01 3.68
N ASP A 78 -11.60 -6.40 2.88
CA ASP A 78 -12.92 -6.82 3.35
C ASP A 78 -12.92 -8.24 3.96
N LEU A 79 -12.06 -9.13 3.45
CA LEU A 79 -12.04 -10.55 3.78
C LEU A 79 -10.98 -10.93 4.82
N ASN A 80 -10.03 -10.03 5.08
CA ASN A 80 -8.89 -10.33 5.92
C ASN A 80 -9.30 -10.53 7.39
N TYR A 81 -8.49 -11.32 8.09
CA TYR A 81 -8.58 -11.43 9.55
C TYR A 81 -7.83 -10.26 10.20
N TYR A 82 -8.47 -9.62 11.17
CA TYR A 82 -7.88 -8.54 11.95
C TYR A 82 -7.71 -8.98 13.40
N PRO A 83 -6.47 -9.03 13.92
CA PRO A 83 -6.22 -9.50 15.30
C PRO A 83 -6.78 -8.55 16.37
N VAL A 84 -6.93 -7.27 16.02
CA VAL A 84 -7.47 -6.24 16.92
C VAL A 84 -8.48 -5.35 16.19
N LYS A 85 -9.47 -4.84 16.89
CA LYS A 85 -10.53 -4.00 16.32
C LYS A 85 -10.02 -2.67 15.76
N GLU A 86 -8.95 -2.14 16.33
CA GLU A 86 -8.31 -0.89 15.91
C GLU A 86 -7.66 -1.05 14.51
N ALA A 87 -7.09 -2.21 14.22
CA ALA A 87 -6.55 -2.53 12.90
C ALA A 87 -7.68 -2.64 11.86
N ARG A 88 -8.77 -3.34 12.21
CA ARG A 88 -9.94 -3.43 11.34
C ARG A 88 -10.54 -2.05 11.05
N LYS A 89 -10.72 -1.23 12.09
CA LYS A 89 -11.23 0.15 11.96
C LYS A 89 -10.40 0.97 10.99
N SER A 90 -9.08 0.98 11.17
CA SER A 90 -8.15 1.71 10.31
C SER A 90 -8.20 1.22 8.87
N ASN A 91 -8.08 -0.08 8.65
CA ASN A 91 -8.00 -0.65 7.30
C ASN A 91 -9.31 -0.51 6.52
N MET A 92 -10.45 -0.70 7.16
CA MET A 92 -11.77 -0.50 6.55
C MET A 92 -12.06 0.98 6.22
N ARG A 93 -11.58 1.88 7.08
CA ARG A 93 -11.80 3.32 6.91
C ARG A 93 -10.92 3.92 5.82
N HIS A 94 -9.63 3.59 5.79
CA HIS A 94 -8.65 4.23 4.92
C HIS A 94 -8.35 3.42 3.66
N ARG A 95 -8.53 2.10 3.70
CA ARG A 95 -8.31 1.15 2.60
C ARG A 95 -6.96 1.35 1.89
N PRO A 96 -5.84 1.40 2.62
CA PRO A 96 -4.53 1.67 2.03
C PRO A 96 -4.04 0.48 1.22
N ILE A 97 -3.57 0.76 0.00
CA ILE A 97 -3.01 -0.23 -0.92
C ILE A 97 -1.66 0.28 -1.42
N GLY A 98 -0.65 -0.57 -1.35
CA GLY A 98 0.65 -0.34 -1.95
C GLY A 98 0.94 -1.37 -3.05
N ILE A 99 1.22 -0.90 -4.26
CA ILE A 99 1.61 -1.75 -5.38
C ILE A 99 3.01 -1.34 -5.84
N GLY A 100 3.98 -2.21 -5.56
CA GLY A 100 5.35 -2.04 -5.98
C GLY A 100 5.64 -2.71 -7.33
N VAL A 101 6.86 -2.49 -7.83
CA VAL A 101 7.37 -3.13 -9.04
C VAL A 101 8.72 -3.76 -8.75
N GLN A 102 9.00 -4.86 -9.45
CA GLN A 102 10.27 -5.58 -9.40
C GLN A 102 10.80 -5.77 -10.82
N VAL A 103 12.10 -5.65 -11.00
CA VAL A 103 12.79 -5.84 -12.28
C VAL A 103 13.42 -7.22 -12.33
#